data_e4d46b8cc825e839206c90232d6061ea
#
_entry.id   e4d46b8cc825e839206c90232d6061ea
#
_cell.length_a   1.000
_cell.length_b   1.000
_cell.length_c   1.000
_cell.angle_alpha   90.00
_cell.angle_beta   90.00
_cell.angle_gamma   90.00
#
_symmetry.space_group_name_H-M   'P 1'
#
loop_
_entity.id
_entity.type
_entity.pdbx_description
1 polymer ?
#
loop_
_entity_poly.entity_id
_entity_poly.type
_entity_poly.pdbx_seq_one_letter_code
_entity_poly.pdbx_strand_id
1 'polypeptide(L)'
;MIKIAVLVSGGGTNLQALIDAQKAGAFPNGEIALVMASNQKAYALERAKNAGIESVVVSRKSFVDPADYDRAVVETLQSRGIELVVLAGFLSILGKEVIDAYPNRIINIHPSLIPSFCGTGYYGLKVHEAALERGVKVVGAT
;
A
#
# COMPACT_ATOMS: atom_id res chain seq x y z
N MET A 1 0.41 10.79 18.13
CA MET A 1 -0.35 10.23 17.02
C MET A 1 0.62 9.54 16.06
N ILE A 2 0.37 8.29 15.72
CA ILE A 2 1.23 7.49 14.83
C ILE A 2 1.06 8.00 13.40
N LYS A 3 2.16 8.33 12.73
CA LYS A 3 2.14 8.76 11.33
C LYS A 3 2.19 7.55 10.40
N ILE A 4 1.19 7.44 9.55
CA ILE A 4 0.97 6.32 8.64
C ILE A 4 1.26 6.77 7.21
N ALA A 5 2.03 5.97 6.46
CA ALA A 5 2.11 6.08 5.01
C ALA A 5 1.31 4.94 4.37
N VAL A 6 0.55 5.27 3.33
CA VAL A 6 -0.17 4.29 2.52
C VAL A 6 0.47 4.23 1.14
N LEU A 7 0.98 3.06 0.77
CA LEU A 7 1.64 2.81 -0.50
C LEU A 7 0.65 2.19 -1.49
N VAL A 8 0.58 2.74 -2.69
CA VAL A 8 -0.44 2.43 -3.69
C VAL A 8 0.16 2.29 -5.09
N SER A 9 -0.50 1.57 -5.97
CA SER A 9 -0.11 1.47 -7.40
C SER A 9 -1.23 1.77 -8.38
N GLY A 10 -2.49 1.75 -7.95
CA GLY A 10 -3.65 1.82 -8.83
C GLY A 10 -4.74 2.76 -8.36
N GLY A 11 -5.99 2.28 -8.42
CA GLY A 11 -7.19 3.08 -8.16
C GLY A 11 -7.36 3.60 -6.74
N GLY A 12 -6.75 2.95 -5.74
CA GLY A 12 -6.77 3.42 -4.36
C GLY A 12 -8.09 3.20 -3.63
N THR A 13 -8.85 2.16 -3.95
CA THR A 13 -10.10 1.86 -3.24
C THR A 13 -9.86 1.51 -1.77
N ASN A 14 -8.81 0.76 -1.46
CA ASN A 14 -8.40 0.48 -0.07
C ASN A 14 -7.90 1.76 0.62
N LEU A 15 -7.14 2.60 -0.09
CA LEU A 15 -6.77 3.92 0.44
C LEU A 15 -8.01 4.75 0.80
N GLN A 16 -9.02 4.78 -0.07
CA GLN A 16 -10.25 5.51 0.21
C GLN A 16 -10.96 4.98 1.46
N ALA A 17 -11.02 3.66 1.61
CA ALA A 17 -11.60 3.04 2.81
C ALA A 17 -10.86 3.45 4.09
N LEU A 18 -9.52 3.54 4.03
CA LEU A 18 -8.70 4.00 5.16
C LEU A 18 -8.93 5.49 5.46
N ILE A 19 -9.03 6.33 4.43
CA ILE A 19 -9.35 7.76 4.58
C ILE A 19 -10.72 7.94 5.24
N ASP A 20 -11.71 7.19 4.78
CA ASP A 20 -13.07 7.26 5.33
C ASP A 20 -13.11 6.74 6.77
N ALA A 21 -12.39 5.66 7.08
CA ALA A 21 -12.25 5.14 8.44
C ALA A 21 -11.57 6.14 9.38
N GLN A 22 -10.52 6.83 8.91
CA GLN A 22 -9.88 7.90 9.68
C GLN A 22 -10.85 9.02 10.01
N LYS A 23 -11.62 9.49 9.01
CA LYS A 23 -12.64 10.53 9.20
C LYS A 23 -13.74 10.11 10.18
N ALA A 24 -14.07 8.83 10.20
CA ALA A 24 -15.04 8.25 11.13
C ALA A 24 -14.46 7.99 12.54
N GLY A 25 -13.16 8.26 12.77
CA GLY A 25 -12.52 8.06 14.06
C GLY A 25 -12.21 6.59 14.40
N ALA A 26 -12.13 5.72 13.40
CA ALA A 26 -11.90 4.29 13.61
C ALA A 26 -10.51 3.98 14.21
N PHE A 27 -9.53 4.86 13.98
CA PHE A 27 -8.19 4.73 14.58
C PHE A 27 -7.69 6.09 15.09
N PRO A 28 -8.21 6.52 16.24
CA PRO A 28 -7.98 7.89 16.76
C PRO A 28 -6.52 8.21 17.09
N ASN A 29 -5.67 7.18 17.24
CA ASN A 29 -4.24 7.32 17.55
C ASN A 29 -3.34 7.30 16.32
N GLY A 30 -3.90 7.25 15.12
CA GLY A 30 -3.18 7.21 13.86
C GLY A 30 -3.63 8.30 12.90
N GLU A 31 -2.73 8.72 12.03
CA GLU A 31 -2.97 9.72 11.00
C GLU A 31 -2.31 9.27 9.69
N ILE A 32 -3.07 9.27 8.60
CA ILE A 32 -2.49 9.08 7.26
C ILE A 32 -1.80 10.38 6.87
N ALA A 33 -0.47 10.39 6.99
CA ALA A 33 0.36 11.58 6.75
C ALA A 33 0.92 11.61 5.32
N LEU A 34 1.00 10.46 4.66
CA LEU A 34 1.60 10.36 3.33
C LEU A 34 0.91 9.27 2.50
N VAL A 35 0.70 9.56 1.23
CA VAL A 35 0.40 8.57 0.20
C VAL A 35 1.58 8.47 -0.76
N MET A 36 2.16 7.30 -0.93
CA MET A 36 3.25 7.07 -1.87
C MET A 36 2.74 6.18 -3.01
N ALA A 37 2.79 6.69 -4.23
CA ALA A 37 2.42 5.92 -5.41
C ALA A 37 3.66 5.38 -6.13
N SER A 38 3.54 4.19 -6.71
CA SER A 38 4.59 3.58 -7.54
C SER A 38 4.65 4.15 -8.96
N ASN A 39 3.66 4.93 -9.37
CA ASN A 39 3.61 5.57 -10.69
C ASN A 39 2.72 6.81 -10.67
N GLN A 40 2.92 7.71 -11.63
CA GLN A 40 2.17 8.97 -11.74
C GLN A 40 0.73 8.81 -12.21
N LYS A 41 0.36 7.67 -12.77
CA LYS A 41 -0.99 7.42 -13.30
C LYS A 41 -1.95 6.84 -12.26
N ALA A 42 -1.48 6.55 -11.06
CA ALA A 42 -2.29 6.01 -9.99
C ALA A 42 -3.41 6.98 -9.59
N TYR A 43 -4.66 6.59 -9.76
CA TYR A 43 -5.81 7.42 -9.35
C TYR A 43 -5.84 7.66 -7.83
N ALA A 44 -5.18 6.82 -7.07
CA ALA A 44 -4.99 7.01 -5.63
C ALA A 44 -4.38 8.38 -5.28
N LEU A 45 -3.55 8.96 -6.18
CA LEU A 45 -3.01 10.33 -6.00
C LEU A 45 -4.11 11.38 -5.97
N GLU A 46 -5.15 11.24 -6.81
CA GLU A 46 -6.28 12.15 -6.80
C GLU A 46 -7.10 12.02 -5.51
N ARG A 47 -7.26 10.80 -4.99
CA ARG A 47 -7.91 10.56 -3.70
C ARG A 47 -7.16 11.22 -2.54
N ALA A 48 -5.83 11.12 -2.53
CA ALA A 48 -4.99 11.79 -1.54
C ALA A 48 -5.15 13.31 -1.60
N LYS A 49 -5.11 13.87 -2.81
CA LYS A 49 -5.31 15.31 -3.04
C LYS A 49 -6.67 15.78 -2.53
N ASN A 50 -7.74 15.07 -2.86
CA ASN A 50 -9.11 15.41 -2.42
C ASN A 50 -9.28 15.30 -0.90
N ALA A 51 -8.48 14.48 -0.25
CA ALA A 51 -8.46 14.33 1.21
C ALA A 51 -7.49 15.29 1.91
N GLY A 52 -6.73 16.10 1.17
CA GLY A 52 -5.73 17.02 1.73
C GLY A 52 -4.49 16.30 2.29
N ILE A 53 -4.19 15.10 1.80
CA ILE A 53 -3.03 14.29 2.25
C ILE A 53 -1.88 14.50 1.27
N GLU A 54 -0.67 14.72 1.80
CA GLU A 54 0.54 14.79 0.98
C GLU A 54 0.71 13.51 0.17
N SER A 55 1.07 13.65 -1.11
CA SER A 55 1.37 12.51 -1.96
C SER A 55 2.68 12.68 -2.70
N VAL A 56 3.39 11.57 -2.90
CA VAL A 56 4.64 11.49 -3.66
C VAL A 56 4.61 10.29 -4.59
N VAL A 57 5.43 10.36 -5.63
CA VAL A 57 5.63 9.24 -6.56
C VAL A 57 7.08 8.79 -6.46
N VAL A 58 7.28 7.51 -6.13
CA VAL A 58 8.60 6.87 -6.17
C VAL A 58 8.47 5.64 -7.07
N SER A 59 8.96 5.76 -8.29
CA SER A 59 8.84 4.71 -9.29
C SER A 59 10.07 3.81 -9.30
N ARG A 60 9.85 2.49 -9.24
CA ARG A 60 10.92 1.50 -9.36
C ARG A 60 11.70 1.65 -10.68
N LYS A 61 11.00 2.04 -11.74
CA LYS A 61 11.59 2.23 -13.07
C LYS A 61 12.58 3.40 -13.15
N SER A 62 12.55 4.32 -12.21
CA SER A 62 13.47 5.46 -12.15
C SER A 62 14.85 5.09 -11.60
N PHE A 63 15.04 3.85 -11.15
CA PHE A 63 16.28 3.36 -10.54
C PHE A 63 16.81 2.15 -11.29
N VAL A 64 18.11 2.12 -11.55
CA VAL A 64 18.78 0.96 -12.15
C VAL A 64 18.95 -0.13 -11.10
N ASP A 65 19.44 0.24 -9.91
CA ASP A 65 19.68 -0.68 -8.80
C ASP A 65 18.46 -0.74 -7.86
N PRO A 66 17.96 -1.96 -7.53
CA PRO A 66 16.91 -2.13 -6.53
C PRO A 66 17.23 -1.51 -5.17
N ALA A 67 18.49 -1.52 -4.77
CA ALA A 67 18.92 -0.93 -3.50
C ALA A 67 18.76 0.61 -3.49
N ASP A 68 18.97 1.27 -4.61
CA ASP A 68 18.76 2.72 -4.74
C ASP A 68 17.27 3.07 -4.63
N TYR A 69 16.41 2.26 -5.20
CA TYR A 69 14.96 2.39 -5.03
C TYR A 69 14.56 2.24 -3.56
N ASP A 70 15.03 1.19 -2.89
CA ASP A 70 14.74 0.95 -1.48
C ASP A 70 15.20 2.13 -0.60
N ARG A 71 16.40 2.64 -0.83
CA ARG A 71 16.91 3.82 -0.11
C ARG A 71 16.04 5.05 -0.33
N ALA A 72 15.60 5.29 -1.57
CA ALA A 72 14.70 6.40 -1.87
C ALA A 72 13.34 6.25 -1.16
N VAL A 73 12.81 5.05 -1.07
CA VAL A 73 11.59 4.76 -0.31
C VAL A 73 11.80 5.04 1.17
N VAL A 74 12.87 4.50 1.77
CA VAL A 74 13.19 4.70 3.20
C VAL A 74 13.36 6.19 3.50
N GLU A 75 14.16 6.91 2.71
CA GLU A 75 14.39 8.35 2.88
C GLU A 75 13.07 9.14 2.80
N THR A 76 12.23 8.83 1.84
CA THR A 76 10.93 9.48 1.65
C THR A 76 10.03 9.29 2.88
N LEU A 77 10.01 8.10 3.44
CA LEU A 77 9.21 7.77 4.62
C LEU A 77 9.79 8.41 5.89
N GLN A 78 11.09 8.25 6.12
CA GLN A 78 11.75 8.75 7.33
C GLN A 78 11.77 10.27 7.42
N SER A 79 11.99 10.97 6.30
CA SER A 79 11.98 12.45 6.26
C SER A 79 10.62 13.05 6.65
N ARG A 80 9.56 12.26 6.62
CA ARG A 80 8.21 12.65 7.03
C ARG A 80 7.79 12.09 8.39
N GLY A 81 8.70 11.41 9.07
CA GLY A 81 8.44 10.82 10.39
C GLY A 81 7.43 9.67 10.36
N ILE A 82 7.36 8.94 9.24
CA ILE A 82 6.44 7.81 9.13
C ILE A 82 6.85 6.68 10.08
N GLU A 83 5.88 6.15 10.80
CA GLU A 83 6.06 5.10 11.81
C GLU A 83 5.41 3.78 11.43
N LEU A 84 4.38 3.80 10.58
CA LEU A 84 3.68 2.62 10.09
C LEU A 84 3.48 2.72 8.58
N VAL A 85 3.76 1.64 7.88
CA VAL A 85 3.59 1.53 6.41
C VAL A 85 2.47 0.56 6.11
N VAL A 86 1.50 1.01 5.33
CA VAL A 86 0.36 0.19 4.88
C VAL A 86 0.45 0.02 3.36
N LEU A 87 0.51 -1.21 2.89
CA LEU A 87 0.48 -1.52 1.46
C LEU A 87 -0.98 -1.74 1.05
N ALA A 88 -1.49 -0.89 0.19
CA ALA A 88 -2.88 -0.90 -0.26
C ALA A 88 -2.94 -1.02 -1.78
N GLY A 89 -2.87 -2.24 -2.29
CA GLY A 89 -2.75 -2.50 -3.73
C GLY A 89 -1.43 -2.00 -4.29
N PHE A 90 -0.33 -2.19 -3.56
CA PHE A 90 1.00 -1.80 -3.96
C PHE A 90 1.69 -2.95 -4.68
N LEU A 91 2.06 -2.74 -5.94
CA LEU A 91 2.58 -3.79 -6.83
C LEU A 91 4.11 -3.82 -6.95
N SER A 92 4.80 -2.80 -6.46
CA SER A 92 6.27 -2.81 -6.42
C SER A 92 6.77 -3.66 -5.26
N ILE A 93 7.91 -4.31 -5.45
CA ILE A 93 8.54 -5.11 -4.40
C ILE A 93 9.40 -4.20 -3.54
N LEU A 94 9.17 -4.25 -2.24
CA LEU A 94 10.02 -3.62 -1.23
C LEU A 94 11.14 -4.60 -0.85
N GLY A 95 12.37 -4.13 -0.95
CA GLY A 95 13.53 -4.95 -0.62
C GLY A 95 13.91 -4.90 0.86
N LYS A 96 15.04 -5.55 1.15
CA LYS A 96 15.53 -5.74 2.51
C LYS A 96 15.72 -4.43 3.28
N GLU A 97 16.21 -3.39 2.64
CA GLU A 97 16.50 -2.11 3.31
C GLU A 97 15.22 -1.46 3.86
N VAL A 98 14.09 -1.55 3.14
CA VAL A 98 12.80 -1.05 3.63
C VAL A 98 12.30 -1.88 4.80
N ILE A 99 12.39 -3.21 4.70
CA ILE A 99 11.97 -4.14 5.74
C ILE A 99 12.77 -3.93 7.02
N ASP A 100 14.08 -3.76 6.90
CA ASP A 100 14.97 -3.52 8.05
C ASP A 100 14.74 -2.15 8.71
N ALA A 101 14.34 -1.15 7.92
CA ALA A 101 14.02 0.19 8.44
C ALA A 101 12.68 0.23 9.20
N TYR A 102 11.76 -0.69 8.90
CA TYR A 102 10.42 -0.73 9.47
C TYR A 102 10.09 -2.13 10.04
N PRO A 103 10.88 -2.65 11.00
CA PRO A 103 10.66 -3.98 11.56
C PRO A 103 9.30 -4.04 12.26
N ASN A 104 8.46 -5.02 11.87
CA ASN A 104 7.10 -5.21 12.39
C ASN A 104 6.17 -3.98 12.20
N ARG A 105 6.48 -3.11 11.23
CA ARG A 105 5.73 -1.88 10.96
C ARG A 105 5.30 -1.75 9.50
N ILE A 106 5.26 -2.85 8.78
CA ILE A 106 4.72 -2.91 7.42
C ILE A 106 3.58 -3.92 7.43
N ILE A 107 2.39 -3.47 7.03
CA ILE A 107 1.22 -4.34 6.87
C ILE A 107 0.71 -4.27 5.43
N ASN A 108 0.18 -5.38 4.95
CA ASN A 108 -0.41 -5.50 3.63
C ASN A 108 -1.76 -6.20 3.74
N ILE A 109 -2.70 -5.84 2.89
CA ILE A 109 -3.95 -6.57 2.74
C ILE A 109 -3.93 -7.33 1.40
N HIS A 110 -4.28 -8.60 1.44
CA HIS A 110 -4.47 -9.45 0.27
C HIS A 110 -5.91 -9.95 0.22
N PRO A 111 -6.61 -9.86 -0.94
CA PRO A 111 -8.04 -10.17 -1.05
C PRO A 111 -8.35 -11.67 -1.16
N SER A 112 -7.62 -12.50 -0.44
CA SER A 112 -7.89 -13.93 -0.34
C SER A 112 -7.46 -14.49 1.01
N LEU A 113 -7.88 -15.71 1.30
CA LEU A 113 -7.38 -16.48 2.44
C LEU A 113 -6.07 -17.16 2.03
N ILE A 114 -4.92 -16.52 2.28
CA ILE A 114 -3.61 -17.07 1.98
C ILE A 114 -3.43 -18.42 2.72
N PRO A 115 -2.90 -19.46 2.06
CA PRO A 115 -2.15 -19.50 0.79
C PRO A 115 -2.98 -19.62 -0.49
N SER A 116 -4.29 -19.52 -0.44
CA SER A 116 -5.15 -19.62 -1.62
C SER A 116 -5.09 -18.33 -2.45
N PHE A 117 -5.03 -18.46 -3.78
CA PHE A 117 -5.09 -17.33 -4.73
C PHE A 117 -4.10 -16.20 -4.42
N CYS A 118 -2.85 -16.55 -4.13
CA CYS A 118 -1.78 -15.58 -3.87
C CYS A 118 -0.54 -15.87 -4.72
N GLY A 119 0.42 -14.96 -4.67
CA GLY A 119 1.65 -15.03 -5.46
C GLY A 119 1.58 -14.17 -6.73
N THR A 120 2.56 -14.37 -7.61
CA THR A 120 2.71 -13.58 -8.84
C THR A 120 1.44 -13.59 -9.69
N GLY A 121 0.95 -12.40 -10.04
CA GLY A 121 -0.25 -12.24 -10.89
C GLY A 121 -1.58 -12.21 -10.12
N TYR A 122 -1.61 -12.60 -8.87
CA TYR A 122 -2.81 -12.55 -8.03
C TYR A 122 -2.93 -11.21 -7.31
N TYR A 123 -3.66 -10.28 -7.90
CA TYR A 123 -3.96 -8.96 -7.32
C TYR A 123 -5.31 -8.43 -7.81
N GLY A 124 -5.95 -7.58 -7.02
CA GLY A 124 -7.20 -6.91 -7.37
C GLY A 124 -8.30 -7.89 -7.76
N LEU A 125 -9.03 -7.57 -8.82
CA LEU A 125 -10.15 -8.38 -9.32
C LEU A 125 -9.74 -9.78 -9.80
N LYS A 126 -8.49 -9.97 -10.23
CA LYS A 126 -7.98 -11.28 -10.67
C LYS A 126 -8.10 -12.35 -9.60
N VAL A 127 -7.95 -11.96 -8.32
CA VAL A 127 -8.11 -12.88 -7.19
C VAL A 127 -9.56 -13.35 -7.10
N HIS A 128 -10.53 -12.45 -7.22
CA HIS A 128 -11.95 -12.76 -7.15
C HIS A 128 -12.41 -13.58 -8.35
N GLU A 129 -11.93 -13.26 -9.55
CA GLU A 129 -12.20 -14.02 -10.77
C GLU A 129 -11.70 -15.47 -10.64
N ALA A 130 -10.48 -15.67 -10.15
CA ALA A 130 -9.91 -16.98 -9.92
C ALA A 130 -10.70 -17.79 -8.87
N ALA A 131 -11.14 -17.15 -7.80
CA ALA A 131 -11.97 -17.78 -6.77
C ALA A 131 -13.33 -18.23 -7.33
N LEU A 132 -13.97 -17.39 -8.13
CA LEU A 132 -15.24 -17.71 -8.80
C LEU A 132 -15.08 -18.85 -9.81
N GLU A 133 -14.05 -18.79 -10.64
CA GLU A 133 -13.74 -19.84 -11.62
C GLU A 133 -13.50 -21.18 -10.95
N ARG A 134 -12.76 -21.20 -9.83
CA ARG A 134 -12.50 -22.41 -9.07
C ARG A 134 -13.75 -22.94 -8.35
N GLY A 135 -14.73 -22.09 -8.07
CA GLY A 135 -15.99 -22.46 -7.41
C GLY A 135 -15.87 -22.65 -5.90
N VAL A 136 -14.92 -21.98 -5.23
CA VAL A 136 -14.80 -22.05 -3.77
C VAL A 136 -16.02 -21.44 -3.09
N LYS A 137 -16.39 -21.99 -1.93
CA LYS A 137 -17.58 -21.56 -1.17
C LYS A 137 -17.29 -20.48 -0.15
N VAL A 138 -16.02 -20.32 0.24
CA VAL A 138 -15.56 -19.37 1.25
C VAL A 138 -14.38 -18.58 0.68
N VAL A 139 -14.45 -17.27 0.79
CA VAL A 139 -13.38 -16.34 0.47
C VAL A 139 -13.20 -15.35 1.62
N GLY A 140 -12.11 -14.61 1.61
CA GLY A 140 -11.84 -13.63 2.64
C GLY A 140 -10.65 -12.77 2.27
N ALA A 141 -10.01 -12.18 3.28
CA ALA A 141 -8.80 -11.35 3.14
C ALA A 141 -7.77 -11.74 4.22
N THR A 142 -6.52 -11.55 3.88
CA THR A 142 -5.39 -11.76 4.79
C THR A 142 -4.59 -10.47 4.94
#